data_7b689798d80550b2b60d10dfac822a44
#
_entry.id   7b689798d80550b2b60d10dfac822a44
#
_cell.length_a   1.000
_cell.length_b   1.000
_cell.length_c   1.000
_cell.angle_alpha   90.00
_cell.angle_beta   90.00
_cell.angle_gamma   90.00
#
_symmetry.space_group_name_H-M   'P 1'
#
loop_
_entity.id
_entity.type
_entity.pdbx_description
1 polymer ?
#
loop_
_entity_poly.entity_id
_entity_poly.type
_entity_poly.pdbx_seq_one_letter_code
_entity_poly.pdbx_strand_id
1 'polypeptide(L)'
;MGVLSDRQIRKQVKIEPFEAALKRPGKISYGVSSYGYDVRVGTHFKIFTATPRTGGITVVDPKKFTDDLMVEIDTAKMGTDHIVIPPHSFALCETVETLEIPRDVLAICVGKSTYARCGLIVNVTPLEPEWRGKVTLEISNTTPLPARVYANEGIAQLIFLKADEVCEKSYADKGGKYQDQGGLTLPRVDSVSYTHLRAHETKANLVCRLLLE
;
A
#
# COMPACT_ATOMS: atom_id res chain seq x y z
N MET A 1 -16.78 -2.51 -19.35
CA MET A 1 -15.58 -2.13 -18.57
C MET A 1 -14.64 -1.30 -19.42
N GLY A 2 -14.17 -0.17 -18.96
CA GLY A 2 -13.27 0.71 -19.72
C GLY A 2 -12.18 1.33 -18.84
N VAL A 3 -11.03 1.67 -19.47
CA VAL A 3 -9.96 2.41 -18.81
C VAL A 3 -10.31 3.90 -18.82
N LEU A 4 -10.18 4.59 -17.69
CA LEU A 4 -10.44 6.03 -17.62
C LEU A 4 -9.35 6.81 -18.36
N SER A 5 -9.77 7.73 -19.22
CA SER A 5 -8.89 8.70 -19.86
C SER A 5 -8.48 9.80 -18.87
N ASP A 6 -7.48 10.60 -19.23
CA ASP A 6 -7.02 11.77 -18.47
C ASP A 6 -8.15 12.73 -18.07
N ARG A 7 -9.12 12.98 -18.96
CA ARG A 7 -10.30 13.81 -18.69
C ARG A 7 -11.24 13.18 -17.67
N GLN A 8 -11.42 11.86 -17.75
CA GLN A 8 -12.26 11.12 -16.82
C GLN A 8 -11.60 11.01 -15.44
N ILE A 9 -10.28 10.77 -15.37
CA ILE A 9 -9.52 10.76 -14.12
C ILE A 9 -9.69 12.09 -13.39
N ARG A 10 -9.48 13.23 -14.08
CA ARG A 10 -9.66 14.58 -13.50
C ARG A 10 -11.06 14.82 -12.92
N LYS A 11 -12.09 14.22 -13.52
CA LYS A 11 -13.48 14.44 -13.13
C LYS A 11 -13.98 13.48 -12.06
N GLN A 12 -13.50 12.25 -12.09
CA GLN A 12 -14.10 11.14 -11.34
C GLN A 12 -13.27 10.65 -10.19
N VAL A 13 -11.92 10.78 -10.26
CA VAL A 13 -11.02 10.29 -9.22
C VAL A 13 -10.47 11.47 -8.44
N LYS A 14 -10.64 11.46 -7.12
CA LYS A 14 -10.03 12.48 -6.28
C LYS A 14 -8.59 12.09 -5.96
N ILE A 15 -7.65 12.94 -6.35
CA ILE A 15 -6.20 12.78 -6.14
C ILE A 15 -5.69 14.10 -5.60
N GLU A 16 -5.06 14.11 -4.42
CA GLU A 16 -4.56 15.31 -3.75
C GLU A 16 -3.13 15.12 -3.24
N PRO A 17 -2.18 15.98 -3.66
CA PRO A 17 -2.31 17.04 -4.67
C PRO A 17 -2.37 16.48 -6.08
N PHE A 18 -3.28 17.01 -6.91
CA PHE A 18 -3.39 16.63 -8.30
C PHE A 18 -2.35 17.36 -9.15
N GLU A 19 -1.57 16.61 -9.92
CA GLU A 19 -0.56 17.17 -10.82
C GLU A 19 -0.92 16.90 -12.27
N ALA A 20 -0.77 17.93 -13.11
CA ALA A 20 -0.72 17.73 -14.53
C ALA A 20 0.56 16.99 -14.92
N ALA A 21 0.56 16.27 -16.05
CA ALA A 21 1.75 15.62 -16.57
C ALA A 21 2.91 16.63 -16.71
N LEU A 22 3.94 16.49 -15.88
CA LEU A 22 5.08 17.39 -15.90
C LEU A 22 6.36 16.59 -16.20
N LYS A 23 6.97 16.92 -17.34
CA LYS A 23 8.35 16.55 -17.63
C LYS A 23 9.26 17.66 -17.10
N ARG A 24 10.03 17.35 -16.09
CA ARG A 24 11.06 18.27 -15.55
C ARG A 24 12.44 17.69 -15.83
N PRO A 25 13.39 18.47 -16.37
CA PRO A 25 14.77 17.99 -16.57
C PRO A 25 15.35 17.41 -15.26
N GLY A 26 15.98 16.24 -15.36
CA GLY A 26 16.60 15.58 -14.21
C GLY A 26 15.65 14.94 -13.19
N LYS A 27 14.33 14.94 -13.44
CA LYS A 27 13.31 14.34 -12.57
C LYS A 27 12.58 13.20 -13.25
N ILE A 28 12.25 12.15 -12.51
CA ILE A 28 11.38 11.09 -12.98
C ILE A 28 9.95 11.62 -13.00
N SER A 29 9.31 11.59 -14.17
CA SER A 29 8.01 12.20 -14.44
C SER A 29 6.89 11.63 -13.56
N TYR A 30 5.92 12.48 -13.23
CA TYR A 30 4.72 12.15 -12.45
C TYR A 30 3.50 12.95 -12.90
N GLY A 31 2.33 12.63 -12.38
CA GLY A 31 1.06 13.29 -12.69
C GLY A 31 0.22 12.51 -13.70
N VAL A 32 -0.88 13.12 -14.16
CA VAL A 32 -1.83 12.46 -15.06
C VAL A 32 -1.21 12.12 -16.41
N SER A 33 -1.42 10.89 -16.88
CA SER A 33 -1.07 10.41 -18.20
C SER A 33 -2.34 10.17 -19.03
N SER A 34 -2.21 9.72 -20.28
CA SER A 34 -3.36 9.51 -21.19
C SER A 34 -4.43 8.58 -20.61
N TYR A 35 -4.03 7.50 -19.91
CA TYR A 35 -4.90 6.49 -19.32
C TYR A 35 -4.43 6.03 -17.94
N GLY A 36 -3.96 6.97 -17.11
CA GLY A 36 -3.49 6.67 -15.77
C GLY A 36 -2.96 7.90 -15.06
N TYR A 37 -2.40 7.68 -13.89
CA TYR A 37 -1.77 8.70 -13.06
C TYR A 37 -0.48 8.16 -12.47
N ASP A 38 0.63 8.82 -12.75
CA ASP A 38 1.93 8.48 -12.17
C ASP A 38 2.04 9.11 -10.78
N VAL A 39 1.99 8.27 -9.74
CA VAL A 39 2.14 8.72 -8.34
C VAL A 39 3.58 8.92 -7.97
N ARG A 40 3.81 9.83 -7.01
CA ARG A 40 5.13 10.08 -6.43
C ARG A 40 5.34 9.23 -5.18
N VAL A 41 6.58 8.77 -4.99
CA VAL A 41 7.01 8.23 -3.71
C VAL A 41 7.25 9.38 -2.71
N GLY A 42 6.79 9.21 -1.47
CA GLY A 42 6.94 10.19 -0.39
C GLY A 42 8.37 10.28 0.17
N THR A 43 8.48 10.78 1.38
CA THR A 43 9.79 10.98 2.06
C THR A 43 10.05 9.97 3.18
N HIS A 44 9.01 9.29 3.63
CA HIS A 44 9.09 8.27 4.67
C HIS A 44 9.26 6.88 4.08
N PHE A 45 10.28 6.18 4.55
CA PHE A 45 10.61 4.83 4.11
C PHE A 45 10.88 3.92 5.31
N LYS A 46 10.54 2.65 5.16
CA LYS A 46 10.98 1.58 6.06
C LYS A 46 11.68 0.50 5.23
N ILE A 47 12.93 0.20 5.57
CA ILE A 47 13.76 -0.79 4.86
C ILE A 47 13.99 -1.97 5.79
N PHE A 48 13.83 -3.20 5.28
CA PHE A 48 14.16 -4.40 6.05
C PHE A 48 15.60 -4.43 6.48
N THR A 49 15.83 -4.79 7.73
CA THR A 49 17.18 -4.97 8.28
C THR A 49 17.48 -6.46 8.45
N ALA A 50 18.70 -6.87 8.08
CA ALA A 50 19.17 -8.22 8.30
C ALA A 50 19.51 -8.50 9.78
N THR A 51 19.62 -7.45 10.61
CA THR A 51 19.96 -7.57 12.05
C THR A 51 18.89 -6.86 12.85
N PRO A 52 17.83 -7.58 13.27
CA PRO A 52 16.82 -7.03 14.15
C PRO A 52 17.42 -6.56 15.47
N ARG A 53 16.87 -5.51 16.03
CA ARG A 53 17.33 -4.93 17.32
C ARG A 53 17.27 -5.90 18.49
N THR A 54 16.39 -6.90 18.41
CA THR A 54 16.19 -7.92 19.46
C THR A 54 17.18 -9.09 19.42
N GLY A 55 17.99 -9.19 18.36
CA GLY A 55 18.90 -10.33 18.14
C GLY A 55 18.19 -11.64 17.79
N GLY A 56 18.93 -12.58 17.20
CA GLY A 56 18.41 -13.90 16.85
C GLY A 56 17.95 -14.05 15.40
N ILE A 57 17.50 -15.27 15.05
CA ILE A 57 16.91 -15.56 13.73
C ILE A 57 15.48 -15.04 13.74
N THR A 58 15.20 -14.10 12.84
CA THR A 58 13.88 -13.48 12.74
C THR A 58 13.21 -13.91 11.44
N VAL A 59 11.97 -14.31 11.55
CA VAL A 59 11.11 -14.70 10.44
C VAL A 59 10.12 -13.57 10.19
N VAL A 60 9.94 -13.16 8.93
CA VAL A 60 8.86 -12.25 8.55
C VAL A 60 7.54 -13.02 8.62
N ASP A 61 6.75 -12.76 9.64
CA ASP A 61 5.43 -13.35 9.84
C ASP A 61 4.36 -12.26 9.64
N PRO A 62 3.52 -12.36 8.59
CA PRO A 62 2.48 -11.35 8.33
C PRO A 62 1.42 -11.27 9.43
N LYS A 63 1.28 -12.32 10.26
CA LYS A 63 0.36 -12.34 11.41
C LYS A 63 0.97 -11.77 12.69
N LYS A 64 2.28 -11.67 12.76
CA LYS A 64 3.04 -11.20 13.92
C LYS A 64 4.13 -10.22 13.49
N PHE A 65 3.81 -9.35 12.56
CA PHE A 65 4.76 -8.37 12.04
C PHE A 65 5.13 -7.36 13.12
N THR A 66 6.42 -7.13 13.29
CA THR A 66 6.97 -6.18 14.27
C THR A 66 7.82 -5.12 13.56
N ASP A 67 7.78 -3.89 14.06
CA ASP A 67 8.46 -2.75 13.43
C ASP A 67 10.00 -2.81 13.58
N ASP A 68 10.51 -3.63 14.50
CA ASP A 68 11.94 -3.84 14.70
C ASP A 68 12.63 -4.62 13.57
N LEU A 69 11.83 -5.21 12.65
CA LEU A 69 12.32 -5.81 11.40
C LEU A 69 12.76 -4.76 10.37
N MET A 70 12.46 -3.50 10.59
CA MET A 70 12.67 -2.43 9.62
C MET A 70 13.39 -1.24 10.25
N VAL A 71 14.19 -0.56 9.44
CA VAL A 71 14.78 0.74 9.77
C VAL A 71 13.96 1.83 9.11
N GLU A 72 13.51 2.79 9.90
CA GLU A 72 12.81 3.97 9.41
C GLU A 72 13.78 5.03 8.91
N ILE A 73 13.50 5.58 7.75
CA ILE A 73 14.29 6.63 7.08
C ILE A 73 13.32 7.72 6.63
N ASP A 74 13.60 8.96 7.04
CA ASP A 74 12.90 10.15 6.56
C ASP A 74 13.90 11.02 5.80
N THR A 75 13.79 11.01 4.47
CA THR A 75 14.72 11.74 3.59
C THR A 75 14.64 13.25 3.80
N ALA A 76 13.49 13.79 4.17
CA ALA A 76 13.32 15.20 4.46
C ALA A 76 14.11 15.61 5.73
N LYS A 77 14.04 14.82 6.80
CA LYS A 77 14.81 15.05 8.03
C LYS A 77 16.30 14.86 7.83
N MET A 78 16.69 13.93 6.96
CA MET A 78 18.08 13.66 6.63
C MET A 78 18.70 14.67 5.65
N GLY A 79 17.89 15.55 5.03
CA GLY A 79 18.34 16.49 4.02
C GLY A 79 18.82 15.82 2.73
N THR A 80 18.28 14.63 2.40
CA THR A 80 18.59 13.88 1.18
C THR A 80 17.37 13.83 0.26
N ASP A 81 17.61 13.67 -1.04
CA ASP A 81 16.55 13.54 -2.04
C ASP A 81 16.25 12.08 -2.41
N HIS A 82 16.93 11.11 -1.81
CA HIS A 82 16.76 9.69 -2.12
C HIS A 82 17.10 8.80 -0.94
N ILE A 83 16.64 7.55 -1.05
CA ILE A 83 17.15 6.43 -0.24
C ILE A 83 17.97 5.47 -1.10
N VAL A 84 18.71 4.60 -0.44
CA VAL A 84 19.41 3.46 -1.07
C VAL A 84 18.83 2.17 -0.52
N ILE A 85 18.21 1.37 -1.39
CA ILE A 85 17.74 0.03 -1.03
C ILE A 85 18.90 -0.95 -1.26
N PRO A 86 19.34 -1.70 -0.23
CA PRO A 86 20.40 -2.70 -0.37
C PRO A 86 20.08 -3.76 -1.43
N PRO A 87 21.11 -4.49 -1.92
CA PRO A 87 20.91 -5.61 -2.83
C PRO A 87 19.91 -6.62 -2.26
N HIS A 88 19.02 -7.14 -3.11
CA HIS A 88 18.03 -8.17 -2.75
C HIS A 88 17.20 -7.82 -1.51
N SER A 89 16.99 -6.53 -1.25
CA SER A 89 16.24 -6.01 -0.12
C SER A 89 14.91 -5.38 -0.55
N PHE A 90 14.15 -4.94 0.43
CA PHE A 90 12.78 -4.48 0.28
C PHE A 90 12.54 -3.23 1.11
N ALA A 91 11.78 -2.30 0.58
CA ALA A 91 11.37 -1.08 1.27
C ALA A 91 9.87 -0.87 1.18
N LEU A 92 9.29 -0.33 2.24
CA LEU A 92 7.96 0.26 2.24
C LEU A 92 8.06 1.77 2.18
N CYS A 93 7.10 2.42 1.52
CA CYS A 93 6.93 3.87 1.48
C CYS A 93 5.46 4.21 1.31
N GLU A 94 5.08 5.48 1.49
CA GLU A 94 3.78 5.98 1.10
C GLU A 94 3.85 6.82 -0.18
N THR A 95 2.71 7.00 -0.84
CA THR A 95 2.58 8.00 -1.90
C THR A 95 2.56 9.41 -1.32
N VAL A 96 3.01 10.41 -2.10
CA VAL A 96 2.73 11.83 -1.81
C VAL A 96 1.24 12.09 -1.89
N GLU A 97 0.60 11.53 -2.90
CA GLU A 97 -0.82 11.70 -3.21
C GLU A 97 -1.70 10.93 -2.23
N THR A 98 -2.80 11.55 -1.85
CA THR A 98 -3.96 10.92 -1.22
C THR A 98 -5.01 10.66 -2.29
N LEU A 99 -5.61 9.49 -2.27
CA LEU A 99 -6.56 9.04 -3.28
C LEU A 99 -7.93 8.76 -2.64
N GLU A 100 -9.01 9.01 -3.41
CA GLU A 100 -10.34 8.50 -3.12
C GLU A 100 -10.85 7.81 -4.38
N ILE A 101 -11.06 6.50 -4.29
CA ILE A 101 -11.50 5.68 -5.43
C ILE A 101 -13.03 5.71 -5.50
N PRO A 102 -13.63 6.05 -6.66
CA PRO A 102 -15.08 6.02 -6.82
C PRO A 102 -15.66 4.60 -6.66
N ARG A 103 -16.95 4.53 -6.30
CA ARG A 103 -17.63 3.25 -6.04
C ARG A 103 -17.73 2.32 -7.27
N ASP A 104 -17.64 2.89 -8.46
CA ASP A 104 -17.69 2.17 -9.75
C ASP A 104 -16.32 2.04 -10.43
N VAL A 105 -15.24 2.24 -9.68
CA VAL A 105 -13.87 2.21 -10.19
C VAL A 105 -13.00 1.25 -9.37
N LEU A 106 -12.18 0.46 -10.07
CA LEU A 106 -11.06 -0.29 -9.51
C LEU A 106 -9.77 0.36 -9.98
N ALA A 107 -8.80 0.57 -9.09
CA ALA A 107 -7.48 1.03 -9.50
C ALA A 107 -6.43 -0.09 -9.35
N ILE A 108 -5.59 -0.22 -10.39
CA ILE A 108 -4.45 -1.15 -10.41
C ILE A 108 -3.17 -0.32 -10.47
N CYS A 109 -2.21 -0.63 -9.60
CA CYS A 109 -0.91 -0.01 -9.57
C CYS A 109 0.12 -0.88 -10.30
N VAL A 110 0.91 -0.25 -11.17
CA VAL A 110 2.04 -0.89 -11.88
C VAL A 110 3.30 -0.05 -11.71
N GLY A 111 4.46 -0.70 -11.63
CA GLY A 111 5.74 0.00 -11.51
C GLY A 111 6.06 0.87 -12.72
N LYS A 112 6.76 1.97 -12.48
CA LYS A 112 7.21 2.86 -13.55
C LYS A 112 8.37 2.26 -14.32
N SER A 113 8.32 2.36 -15.65
CA SER A 113 9.29 1.72 -16.55
C SER A 113 10.75 2.14 -16.31
N THR A 114 10.99 3.34 -15.79
CA THR A 114 12.33 3.81 -15.44
C THR A 114 12.95 2.94 -14.34
N TYR A 115 12.20 2.68 -13.26
CA TYR A 115 12.66 1.83 -12.16
C TYR A 115 12.64 0.34 -12.54
N ALA A 116 11.64 -0.10 -13.28
CA ALA A 116 11.56 -1.50 -13.73
C ALA A 116 12.80 -1.92 -14.53
N ARG A 117 13.32 -1.04 -15.41
CA ARG A 117 14.57 -1.29 -16.16
C ARG A 117 15.84 -1.31 -15.29
N CYS A 118 15.78 -0.76 -14.09
CA CYS A 118 16.84 -0.83 -13.08
C CYS A 118 16.67 -2.03 -12.13
N GLY A 119 15.72 -2.93 -12.39
CA GLY A 119 15.46 -4.08 -11.54
C GLY A 119 14.74 -3.75 -10.23
N LEU A 120 14.09 -2.58 -10.15
CA LEU A 120 13.23 -2.21 -9.05
C LEU A 120 11.79 -2.54 -9.40
N ILE A 121 11.15 -3.37 -8.58
CA ILE A 121 9.76 -3.78 -8.74
C ILE A 121 8.94 -3.05 -7.69
N VAL A 122 7.88 -2.38 -8.12
CA VAL A 122 6.86 -1.81 -7.23
C VAL A 122 5.64 -2.72 -7.29
N ASN A 123 5.22 -3.21 -6.13
CA ASN A 123 4.02 -3.99 -5.96
C ASN A 123 3.01 -3.20 -5.11
N VAL A 124 1.75 -3.28 -5.48
CA VAL A 124 0.61 -2.75 -4.71
C VAL A 124 -0.60 -3.60 -5.07
N THR A 125 -1.34 -4.04 -4.07
CA THR A 125 -2.61 -4.74 -4.32
C THR A 125 -3.64 -3.78 -4.91
N PRO A 126 -4.65 -4.26 -5.66
CA PRO A 126 -5.68 -3.40 -6.25
C PRO A 126 -6.37 -2.52 -5.20
N LEU A 127 -6.60 -1.26 -5.54
CA LEU A 127 -7.37 -0.34 -4.71
C LEU A 127 -8.85 -0.53 -5.07
N GLU A 128 -9.59 -1.11 -4.14
CA GLU A 128 -11.01 -1.43 -4.31
C GLU A 128 -11.89 -0.16 -4.34
N PRO A 129 -13.14 -0.28 -4.84
CA PRO A 129 -14.13 0.79 -4.76
C PRO A 129 -14.28 1.41 -3.37
N GLU A 130 -14.31 2.74 -3.31
CA GLU A 130 -14.40 3.55 -2.08
C GLU A 130 -13.22 3.42 -1.10
N TRP A 131 -12.11 2.81 -1.54
CA TRP A 131 -10.86 2.92 -0.80
C TRP A 131 -10.36 4.36 -0.81
N ARG A 132 -9.84 4.82 0.35
CA ARG A 132 -9.34 6.17 0.52
C ARG A 132 -8.06 6.18 1.34
N GLY A 133 -7.11 7.02 0.97
CA GLY A 133 -5.87 7.22 1.74
C GLY A 133 -4.64 7.45 0.87
N LYS A 134 -3.48 7.43 1.52
CA LYS A 134 -2.18 7.31 0.86
C LYS A 134 -1.89 5.84 0.60
N VAL A 135 -1.34 5.53 -0.57
CA VAL A 135 -1.00 4.14 -0.92
C VAL A 135 0.32 3.77 -0.26
N THR A 136 0.36 2.64 0.43
CA THR A 136 1.63 2.04 0.81
C THR A 136 2.23 1.35 -0.41
N LEU A 137 3.44 1.76 -0.78
CA LEU A 137 4.21 1.23 -1.91
C LEU A 137 5.21 0.20 -1.40
N GLU A 138 5.26 -0.94 -2.06
CA GLU A 138 6.11 -2.08 -1.75
C GLU A 138 7.19 -2.18 -2.81
N ILE A 139 8.43 -1.80 -2.47
CA ILE A 139 9.53 -1.63 -3.44
C ILE A 139 10.59 -2.71 -3.21
N SER A 140 10.77 -3.59 -4.17
CA SER A 140 11.80 -4.63 -4.14
C SER A 140 12.99 -4.24 -5.00
N ASN A 141 14.20 -4.31 -4.45
CA ASN A 141 15.44 -4.30 -5.23
C ASN A 141 15.83 -5.73 -5.57
N THR A 142 15.58 -6.16 -6.82
CA THR A 142 15.88 -7.52 -7.27
C THR A 142 17.31 -7.68 -7.77
N THR A 143 18.11 -6.60 -7.79
CA THR A 143 19.46 -6.60 -8.33
C THR A 143 20.51 -6.93 -7.26
N PRO A 144 21.71 -7.40 -7.65
CA PRO A 144 22.83 -7.60 -6.73
C PRO A 144 23.53 -6.27 -6.33
N LEU A 145 23.02 -5.13 -6.77
CA LEU A 145 23.60 -3.82 -6.50
C LEU A 145 22.67 -2.96 -5.63
N PRO A 146 23.19 -2.05 -4.80
CA PRO A 146 22.37 -1.05 -4.14
C PRO A 146 21.67 -0.15 -5.18
N ALA A 147 20.39 0.16 -4.95
CA ALA A 147 19.60 0.94 -5.89
C ALA A 147 19.00 2.18 -5.22
N ARG A 148 18.99 3.31 -5.93
CA ARG A 148 18.42 4.57 -5.43
C ARG A 148 16.95 4.71 -5.81
N VAL A 149 16.16 5.21 -4.86
CA VAL A 149 14.79 5.65 -5.08
C VAL A 149 14.68 7.11 -4.66
N TYR A 150 14.27 7.97 -5.59
CA TYR A 150 14.21 9.42 -5.38
C TYR A 150 12.86 9.84 -4.79
N ALA A 151 12.90 10.50 -3.63
CA ALA A 151 11.71 11.03 -2.96
C ALA A 151 11.05 12.15 -3.79
N ASN A 152 9.74 12.27 -3.67
CA ASN A 152 8.91 13.25 -4.39
C ASN A 152 8.96 13.15 -5.92
N GLU A 153 9.39 12.00 -6.45
CA GLU A 153 9.41 11.71 -7.90
C GLU A 153 8.53 10.51 -8.24
N GLY A 154 8.19 10.38 -9.53
CA GLY A 154 7.30 9.33 -10.01
C GLY A 154 7.88 7.93 -9.81
N ILE A 155 7.11 7.01 -9.22
CA ILE A 155 7.53 5.66 -8.89
C ILE A 155 6.66 4.57 -9.49
N ALA A 156 5.36 4.83 -9.64
CA ALA A 156 4.39 3.86 -10.11
C ALA A 156 3.26 4.56 -10.86
N GLN A 157 2.52 3.82 -11.69
CA GLN A 157 1.35 4.30 -12.41
C GLN A 157 0.09 3.61 -11.91
N LEU A 158 -0.93 4.40 -11.62
CA LEU A 158 -2.28 3.93 -11.36
C LEU A 158 -3.08 3.89 -12.66
N ILE A 159 -3.69 2.76 -12.94
CA ILE A 159 -4.64 2.54 -14.03
C ILE A 159 -6.02 2.40 -13.41
N PHE A 160 -6.98 3.20 -13.86
CA PHE A 160 -8.34 3.22 -13.34
C PHE A 160 -9.29 2.51 -14.31
N LEU A 161 -9.95 1.49 -13.84
CA LEU A 161 -10.89 0.66 -14.58
C LEU A 161 -12.31 0.95 -14.11
N LYS A 162 -13.15 1.48 -15.00
CA LYS A 162 -14.56 1.69 -14.71
C LYS A 162 -15.33 0.37 -14.88
N ALA A 163 -16.09 -0.02 -13.86
CA ALA A 163 -16.96 -1.18 -13.91
C ALA A 163 -18.23 -0.88 -14.75
N ASP A 164 -18.85 -1.93 -15.28
CA ASP A 164 -20.12 -1.81 -16.02
C ASP A 164 -21.29 -1.57 -15.07
N GLU A 165 -21.19 -2.05 -13.83
CA GLU A 165 -22.16 -1.82 -12.76
C GLU A 165 -21.47 -1.55 -11.42
N VAL A 166 -22.18 -0.93 -10.50
CA VAL A 166 -21.68 -0.63 -9.15
C VAL A 166 -21.61 -1.90 -8.31
N CYS A 167 -20.53 -2.09 -7.57
CA CYS A 167 -20.37 -3.23 -6.68
C CYS A 167 -21.41 -3.22 -5.55
N GLU A 168 -21.88 -4.39 -5.16
CA GLU A 168 -22.83 -4.55 -4.06
C GLU A 168 -22.22 -4.09 -2.73
N LYS A 169 -20.98 -4.48 -2.45
CA LYS A 169 -20.23 -4.08 -1.25
C LYS A 169 -18.86 -3.52 -1.63
N SER A 170 -18.62 -2.27 -1.25
CA SER A 170 -17.35 -1.58 -1.44
C SER A 170 -16.33 -1.92 -0.33
N TYR A 171 -15.12 -1.40 -0.45
CA TYR A 171 -14.09 -1.51 0.58
C TYR A 171 -14.50 -0.82 1.89
N ALA A 172 -15.16 0.34 1.77
CA ALA A 172 -15.70 1.06 2.92
C ALA A 172 -16.84 0.28 3.61
N ASP A 173 -17.77 -0.31 2.84
CA ASP A 173 -18.86 -1.13 3.36
C ASP A 173 -18.36 -2.36 4.13
N LYS A 174 -17.23 -2.93 3.74
CA LYS A 174 -16.57 -4.06 4.41
C LYS A 174 -15.78 -3.67 5.65
N GLY A 175 -15.61 -2.36 5.94
CA GLY A 175 -14.72 -1.87 6.99
C GLY A 175 -13.27 -2.26 6.73
N GLY A 176 -12.80 -2.11 5.50
CA GLY A 176 -11.48 -2.57 5.06
C GLY A 176 -10.35 -2.05 5.94
N LYS A 177 -9.43 -2.94 6.32
CA LYS A 177 -8.37 -2.70 7.33
C LYS A 177 -7.35 -1.61 6.95
N TYR A 178 -7.28 -1.26 5.69
CA TYR A 178 -6.40 -0.22 5.16
C TYR A 178 -7.16 1.03 4.69
N GLN A 179 -8.39 1.22 5.18
CA GLN A 179 -9.14 2.44 4.92
C GLN A 179 -8.53 3.63 5.67
N ASP A 180 -8.57 4.81 5.04
CA ASP A 180 -8.10 6.07 5.63
C ASP A 180 -6.63 6.08 6.04
N GLN A 181 -5.76 5.43 5.28
CA GLN A 181 -4.33 5.46 5.52
C GLN A 181 -3.79 6.89 5.39
N GLY A 182 -3.30 7.46 6.50
CA GLY A 182 -2.68 8.80 6.51
C GLY A 182 -1.21 8.80 6.11
N GLY A 183 -0.57 7.63 5.99
CA GLY A 183 0.84 7.46 5.67
C GLY A 183 1.21 6.00 5.52
N LEU A 184 2.52 5.70 5.55
CA LEU A 184 3.06 4.35 5.48
C LEU A 184 2.43 3.46 6.55
N THR A 185 1.77 2.40 6.12
CA THR A 185 1.06 1.47 7.00
C THR A 185 1.69 0.09 6.92
N LEU A 186 2.02 -0.47 8.09
CA LEU A 186 2.55 -1.83 8.22
C LEU A 186 1.46 -2.89 8.06
N PRO A 187 1.82 -4.15 7.82
CA PRO A 187 0.86 -5.23 7.69
C PRO A 187 -0.09 -5.31 8.89
N ARG A 188 -1.38 -5.42 8.59
CA ARG A 188 -2.44 -5.58 9.61
C ARG A 188 -3.14 -6.91 9.37
N VAL A 189 -3.41 -7.63 10.45
CA VAL A 189 -4.32 -8.79 10.44
C VAL A 189 -5.66 -8.30 10.94
N ASP A 190 -6.75 -8.76 10.34
CA ASP A 190 -8.07 -8.48 10.87
C ASP A 190 -8.14 -9.07 12.28
N SER A 191 -8.37 -8.24 13.29
CA SER A 191 -8.64 -8.73 14.63
C SER A 191 -9.94 -9.54 14.54
N VAL A 192 -9.85 -10.83 14.75
CA VAL A 192 -11.05 -11.63 15.01
C VAL A 192 -11.61 -11.05 16.31
N SER A 193 -12.62 -10.19 16.21
CA SER A 193 -13.47 -9.94 17.36
C SER A 193 -14.14 -11.27 17.65
N TYR A 194 -13.60 -12.02 18.60
CA TYR A 194 -14.39 -13.06 19.26
C TYR A 194 -15.53 -12.31 19.94
N THR A 195 -16.62 -12.08 19.23
CA THR A 195 -17.89 -12.05 19.88
C THR A 195 -17.97 -13.42 20.52
N HIS A 196 -17.76 -13.46 21.84
CA HIS A 196 -18.21 -14.58 22.63
C HIS A 196 -19.69 -14.74 22.28
N LEU A 197 -19.97 -15.60 21.31
CA LEU A 197 -21.20 -16.32 21.33
C LEU A 197 -21.17 -17.04 22.68
N ARG A 198 -21.80 -16.43 23.70
CA ARG A 198 -22.20 -17.19 24.87
C ARG A 198 -22.95 -18.35 24.27
N ALA A 199 -22.30 -19.51 24.25
CA ALA A 199 -23.00 -20.75 24.02
C ALA A 199 -24.15 -20.69 25.00
N HIS A 200 -25.37 -20.64 24.50
CA HIS A 200 -26.54 -20.88 25.32
C HIS A 200 -26.30 -22.29 25.85
N GLU A 201 -25.83 -22.39 27.10
CA GLU A 201 -25.80 -23.65 27.79
C GLU A 201 -27.23 -24.13 27.84
N THR A 202 -27.55 -25.09 27.01
CA THR A 202 -28.85 -25.78 27.07
C THR A 202 -28.86 -26.61 28.34
N LYS A 203 -29.99 -26.81 28.98
CA LYS A 203 -30.14 -27.68 30.18
C LYS A 203 -29.43 -29.04 29.99
N ALA A 204 -29.34 -29.55 28.76
CA ALA A 204 -28.65 -30.78 28.43
C ALA A 204 -27.10 -30.69 28.67
N ASN A 205 -26.45 -29.54 28.44
CA ASN A 205 -25.03 -29.37 28.67
C ASN A 205 -24.69 -29.29 30.17
N LEU A 206 -25.62 -28.80 31.00
CA LEU A 206 -25.45 -28.78 32.47
C LEU A 206 -25.50 -30.18 33.06
N VAL A 207 -26.38 -31.06 32.52
CA VAL A 207 -26.52 -32.45 33.01
C VAL A 207 -25.25 -33.26 32.69
N CYS A 208 -24.65 -33.08 31.52
CA CYS A 208 -23.38 -33.77 31.19
C CYS A 208 -22.20 -33.37 32.07
N ARG A 209 -22.18 -32.14 32.60
CA ARG A 209 -21.14 -31.69 33.51
C ARG A 209 -21.27 -32.24 34.93
N LEU A 210 -22.49 -32.45 35.39
CA LEU A 210 -22.78 -33.03 36.74
C LEU A 210 -22.57 -34.55 36.83
N LEU A 211 -22.42 -35.23 35.70
CA LEU A 211 -22.16 -36.67 35.63
C LEU A 211 -20.66 -37.00 35.48
N LEU A 212 -19.79 -36.00 35.44
CA LEU A 212 -18.34 -36.15 35.32
C LEU A 212 -17.55 -35.69 36.57
N GLU A 213 -18.23 -35.29 37.63
CA GLU A 213 -17.76 -35.17 39.01
C GLU A 213 -18.22 -36.39 39.87
#